data_570d71f73eb230766ddb541cfe7e6fb1
#
_entry.id   570d71f73eb230766ddb541cfe7e6fb1
#
_cell.length_a   1.000
_cell.length_b   1.000
_cell.length_c   1.000
_cell.angle_alpha   90.00
_cell.angle_beta   90.00
_cell.angle_gamma   90.00
#
_symmetry.space_group_name_H-M   'P 1'
#
loop_
_entity.id
_entity.type
_entity.pdbx_description
1 polymer ?
#
loop_
_entity_poly.entity_id
_entity_poly.type
_entity_poly.pdbx_seq_one_letter_code
_entity_poly.pdbx_strand_id
1 'polypeptide(L)'
;LDWQVLETDETEKRSSVLLVAIPNEVIAKYRRIADMLGLELAAVEIESFSIIRSLLGTDRGVTAIIHWGAVVTTVTVVDRRQIHMNHNFGRGSQEITNALARSMGITLERAEEMKRQVGLSEKPEERETAGVISPIVDSTLADIERTLTNYNRTAKRKVEKIIITGGGASLKGLVDHVA
;
A
#
# COMPACT_ATOMS: atom_id res chain seq x y z
N LEU A 1 -19.01 12.32 -2.81
CA LEU A 1 -18.02 12.83 -3.76
C LEU A 1 -17.41 14.10 -3.21
N ASP A 2 -16.08 14.17 -3.26
CA ASP A 2 -15.30 15.37 -2.95
C ASP A 2 -14.18 15.51 -3.98
N TRP A 3 -13.67 16.73 -4.21
CA TRP A 3 -12.66 16.97 -5.21
C TRP A 3 -11.75 18.14 -4.85
N GLN A 4 -10.50 18.06 -5.32
CA GLN A 4 -9.50 19.11 -5.14
C GLN A 4 -8.77 19.37 -6.47
N VAL A 5 -8.63 20.63 -6.86
CA VAL A 5 -7.77 21.00 -8.01
C VAL A 5 -6.30 20.86 -7.58
N LEU A 6 -5.54 20.07 -8.34
CA LEU A 6 -4.11 19.86 -8.11
C LEU A 6 -3.26 20.87 -8.88
N GLU A 7 -3.51 20.99 -10.18
CA GLU A 7 -2.80 21.90 -11.08
C GLU A 7 -3.78 22.48 -12.10
N THR A 8 -3.55 23.72 -12.51
CA THR A 8 -4.25 24.35 -13.62
C THR A 8 -3.23 24.75 -14.69
N ASP A 9 -3.42 24.28 -15.91
CA ASP A 9 -2.69 24.73 -17.09
C ASP A 9 -3.53 25.79 -17.81
N GLU A 10 -3.15 27.05 -17.65
CA GLU A 10 -3.87 28.17 -18.27
C GLU A 10 -3.75 28.18 -19.79
N THR A 11 -2.66 27.62 -20.35
CA THR A 11 -2.41 27.56 -21.79
C THR A 11 -3.31 26.55 -22.47
N GLU A 12 -3.48 25.38 -21.89
CA GLU A 12 -4.35 24.33 -22.41
C GLU A 12 -5.78 24.42 -21.89
N LYS A 13 -6.07 25.36 -20.97
CA LYS A 13 -7.36 25.48 -20.27
C LYS A 13 -7.82 24.17 -19.62
N ARG A 14 -6.89 23.43 -19.03
CA ARG A 14 -7.12 22.14 -18.36
C ARG A 14 -6.71 22.21 -16.90
N SER A 15 -7.49 21.57 -16.05
CA SER A 15 -7.14 21.37 -14.64
C SER A 15 -7.01 19.90 -14.33
N SER A 16 -5.96 19.54 -13.62
CA SER A 16 -5.81 18.23 -12.99
C SER A 16 -6.57 18.23 -11.67
N VAL A 17 -7.47 17.29 -11.50
CA VAL A 17 -8.37 17.23 -10.33
C VAL A 17 -8.21 15.87 -9.64
N LEU A 18 -7.99 15.89 -8.32
CA LEU A 18 -8.13 14.71 -7.48
C LEU A 18 -9.61 14.56 -7.12
N LEU A 19 -10.21 13.46 -7.57
CA LEU A 19 -11.59 13.11 -7.25
C LEU A 19 -11.61 11.97 -6.23
N VAL A 20 -12.38 12.14 -5.17
CA VAL A 20 -12.60 11.15 -4.12
C VAL A 20 -14.06 10.73 -4.11
N ALA A 21 -14.30 9.43 -4.20
CA ALA A 21 -15.63 8.84 -4.12
C ALA A 21 -15.65 7.75 -3.05
N ILE A 22 -16.54 7.91 -2.06
CA ILE A 22 -16.78 6.91 -1.02
C ILE A 22 -18.24 6.49 -1.09
N PRO A 23 -18.57 5.19 -1.14
CA PRO A 23 -19.96 4.73 -1.07
C PRO A 23 -20.62 5.17 0.24
N ASN A 24 -21.84 5.68 0.16
CA ASN A 24 -22.58 6.13 1.36
C ASN A 24 -22.79 5.01 2.37
N GLU A 25 -22.88 3.77 1.93
CA GLU A 25 -23.01 2.57 2.77
C GLU A 25 -21.80 2.40 3.71
N VAL A 26 -20.59 2.71 3.21
CA VAL A 26 -19.36 2.64 4.02
C VAL A 26 -19.41 3.69 5.13
N ILE A 27 -19.79 4.91 4.81
CA ILE A 27 -19.94 5.99 5.79
C ILE A 27 -21.01 5.64 6.82
N ALA A 28 -22.16 5.14 6.36
CA ALA A 28 -23.26 4.73 7.23
C ALA A 28 -22.86 3.60 8.20
N LYS A 29 -22.04 2.64 7.72
CA LYS A 29 -21.48 1.58 8.56
C LYS A 29 -20.63 2.13 9.71
N TYR A 30 -19.72 3.06 9.42
CA TYR A 30 -18.86 3.65 10.46
C TYR A 30 -19.65 4.52 11.44
N ARG A 31 -20.64 5.28 10.96
CA ARG A 31 -21.58 6.02 11.83
C ARG A 31 -22.29 5.09 12.81
N ARG A 32 -22.87 3.99 12.28
CA ARG A 32 -23.56 3.01 13.11
C ARG A 32 -22.66 2.39 14.19
N ILE A 33 -21.40 2.10 13.84
CA ILE A 33 -20.41 1.58 14.83
C ILE A 33 -20.16 2.63 15.91
N ALA A 34 -19.95 3.90 15.54
CA ALA A 34 -19.74 4.99 16.49
C ALA A 34 -20.96 5.16 17.41
N ASP A 35 -22.17 5.18 16.86
CA ASP A 35 -23.42 5.30 17.62
C ASP A 35 -23.58 4.15 18.63
N MET A 36 -23.27 2.90 18.22
CA MET A 36 -23.32 1.73 19.12
C MET A 36 -22.34 1.81 20.30
N LEU A 37 -21.24 2.56 20.11
CA LEU A 37 -20.22 2.79 21.13
C LEU A 37 -20.45 4.08 21.94
N GLY A 38 -21.52 4.84 21.63
CA GLY A 38 -21.77 6.15 22.24
C GLY A 38 -20.72 7.21 21.88
N LEU A 39 -20.08 7.07 20.70
CA LEU A 39 -19.04 7.97 20.22
C LEU A 39 -19.56 8.87 19.09
N GLU A 40 -19.07 10.09 19.01
CA GLU A 40 -19.30 10.98 17.89
C GLU A 40 -18.27 10.70 16.79
N LEU A 41 -18.73 10.45 15.56
CA LEU A 41 -17.86 10.33 14.39
C LEU A 41 -17.47 11.72 13.88
N ALA A 42 -16.33 12.22 14.33
CA ALA A 42 -15.87 13.58 14.02
C ALA A 42 -15.42 13.76 12.57
N ALA A 43 -14.75 12.76 11.98
CA ALA A 43 -14.23 12.83 10.61
C ALA A 43 -14.05 11.44 9.99
N VAL A 44 -14.08 11.38 8.66
CA VAL A 44 -13.75 10.20 7.84
C VAL A 44 -12.80 10.65 6.73
N GLU A 45 -11.71 9.95 6.56
CA GLU A 45 -10.76 10.21 5.47
C GLU A 45 -10.31 8.90 4.81
N ILE A 46 -9.80 8.99 3.59
CA ILE A 46 -9.14 7.87 2.92
C ILE A 46 -7.78 7.63 3.55
N GLU A 47 -7.44 6.36 3.78
CA GLU A 47 -6.20 5.91 4.42
C GLU A 47 -4.95 6.56 3.83
N SER A 48 -4.87 6.72 2.50
CA SER A 48 -3.72 7.35 1.83
C SER A 48 -3.42 8.75 2.35
N PHE A 49 -4.42 9.56 2.71
CA PHE A 49 -4.18 10.91 3.24
C PHE A 49 -3.57 10.88 4.64
N SER A 50 -4.05 10.00 5.52
CA SER A 50 -3.48 9.85 6.86
C SER A 50 -2.05 9.31 6.82
N ILE A 51 -1.78 8.35 5.93
CA ILE A 51 -0.44 7.79 5.71
C ILE A 51 0.53 8.88 5.20
N ILE A 52 0.13 9.67 4.21
CA ILE A 52 0.93 10.79 3.68
C ILE A 52 1.26 11.77 4.80
N ARG A 53 0.27 12.17 5.57
CA ARG A 53 0.44 13.13 6.66
C ARG A 53 1.39 12.64 7.74
N SER A 54 1.35 11.34 8.05
CA SER A 54 2.20 10.74 9.09
C SER A 54 3.64 10.50 8.62
N LEU A 55 3.86 10.16 7.34
CA LEU A 55 5.17 9.75 6.84
C LEU A 55 5.97 10.88 6.20
N LEU A 56 5.32 11.81 5.53
CA LEU A 56 6.03 12.85 4.76
C LEU A 56 6.24 14.15 5.52
N GLY A 57 5.44 14.44 6.56
CA GLY A 57 5.58 15.67 7.32
C GLY A 57 5.68 16.92 6.40
N THR A 58 6.86 17.54 6.32
CA THR A 58 7.13 18.73 5.49
C THR A 58 7.86 18.41 4.18
N ASP A 59 8.15 17.14 3.89
CA ASP A 59 8.83 16.72 2.66
C ASP A 59 8.02 17.13 1.43
N ARG A 60 8.70 17.69 0.42
CA ARG A 60 8.14 18.13 -0.86
C ARG A 60 8.73 17.43 -2.07
N GLY A 61 9.57 16.41 -1.85
CA GLY A 61 10.11 15.54 -2.88
C GLY A 61 9.02 14.64 -3.48
N VAL A 62 9.34 14.03 -4.63
CA VAL A 62 8.44 13.04 -5.24
C VAL A 62 8.66 11.69 -4.55
N THR A 63 7.71 11.29 -3.71
CA THR A 63 7.80 10.07 -2.92
C THR A 63 6.73 9.07 -3.34
N ALA A 64 7.13 7.83 -3.61
CA ALA A 64 6.22 6.70 -3.72
C ALA A 64 6.05 6.05 -2.34
N ILE A 65 4.82 5.95 -1.87
CA ILE A 65 4.47 5.23 -0.65
C ILE A 65 3.81 3.92 -1.05
N ILE A 66 4.41 2.81 -0.64
CA ILE A 66 3.90 1.46 -0.83
C ILE A 66 3.29 1.01 0.50
N HIS A 67 1.98 1.05 0.61
CA HIS A 67 1.28 0.49 1.77
C HIS A 67 0.94 -0.97 1.52
N TRP A 68 1.73 -1.87 2.09
CA TRP A 68 1.53 -3.31 1.96
C TRP A 68 0.64 -3.82 3.08
N GLY A 69 -0.66 -3.82 2.81
CA GLY A 69 -1.68 -4.27 3.75
C GLY A 69 -1.84 -5.79 3.78
N ALA A 70 -2.82 -6.26 4.55
CA ALA A 70 -3.15 -7.69 4.63
C ALA A 70 -3.81 -8.20 3.34
N VAL A 71 -4.77 -7.45 2.79
CA VAL A 71 -5.61 -7.85 1.65
C VAL A 71 -5.28 -7.05 0.39
N VAL A 72 -4.90 -5.78 0.54
CA VAL A 72 -4.63 -4.85 -0.55
C VAL A 72 -3.24 -4.25 -0.36
N THR A 73 -2.51 -4.09 -1.46
CA THR A 73 -1.30 -3.27 -1.52
C THR A 73 -1.61 -2.02 -2.31
N THR A 74 -1.35 -0.86 -1.73
CA THR A 74 -1.59 0.45 -2.36
C THR A 74 -0.26 1.12 -2.68
N VAL A 75 -0.11 1.61 -3.91
CA VAL A 75 1.01 2.47 -4.33
C VAL A 75 0.50 3.88 -4.54
N THR A 76 0.97 4.80 -3.74
CA THR A 76 0.62 6.22 -3.83
C THR A 76 1.85 7.04 -4.18
N VAL A 77 1.81 7.78 -5.28
CA VAL A 77 2.87 8.75 -5.60
C VAL A 77 2.42 10.14 -5.19
N VAL A 78 3.26 10.78 -4.41
CA VAL A 78 3.03 12.10 -3.82
C VAL A 78 4.11 13.05 -4.31
N ASP A 79 3.71 14.21 -4.84
CA ASP A 79 4.57 15.34 -5.16
C ASP A 79 4.06 16.57 -4.42
N ARG A 80 4.93 17.28 -3.72
CA ARG A 80 4.57 18.49 -2.94
C ARG A 80 3.36 18.27 -2.01
N ARG A 81 3.26 17.06 -1.43
CA ARG A 81 2.17 16.62 -0.53
C ARG A 81 0.82 16.41 -1.21
N GLN A 82 0.76 16.44 -2.54
CA GLN A 82 -0.45 16.14 -3.32
C GLN A 82 -0.33 14.74 -3.94
N ILE A 83 -1.44 14.01 -3.96
CA ILE A 83 -1.50 12.70 -4.60
C ILE A 83 -1.57 12.89 -6.10
N HIS A 84 -0.56 12.39 -6.81
CA HIS A 84 -0.50 12.37 -8.27
C HIS A 84 -0.89 11.02 -8.88
N MET A 85 -0.73 9.95 -8.10
CA MET A 85 -1.17 8.60 -8.48
C MET A 85 -1.56 7.84 -7.22
N ASN A 86 -2.64 7.06 -7.32
CA ASN A 86 -3.02 6.07 -6.32
C ASN A 86 -3.47 4.80 -7.06
N HIS A 87 -2.78 3.69 -6.83
CA HIS A 87 -3.07 2.41 -7.48
C HIS A 87 -3.17 1.30 -6.46
N ASN A 88 -4.25 0.51 -6.54
CA ASN A 88 -4.51 -0.60 -5.63
C ASN A 88 -4.32 -1.93 -6.34
N PHE A 89 -3.51 -2.80 -5.75
CA PHE A 89 -3.41 -4.19 -6.13
C PHE A 89 -4.31 -5.01 -5.20
N GLY A 90 -5.20 -5.83 -5.74
CA GLY A 90 -6.10 -6.71 -4.98
C GLY A 90 -5.38 -7.88 -4.31
N ARG A 91 -4.14 -7.70 -3.89
CA ARG A 91 -3.32 -8.68 -3.18
C ARG A 91 -2.55 -8.01 -2.05
N GLY A 92 -2.33 -8.75 -0.95
CA GLY A 92 -1.60 -8.29 0.21
C GLY A 92 -0.89 -9.44 0.92
N SER A 93 -0.36 -9.18 2.11
CA SER A 93 0.46 -10.14 2.84
C SER A 93 -0.28 -11.43 3.25
N GLN A 94 -1.61 -11.43 3.25
CA GLN A 94 -2.42 -12.62 3.52
C GLN A 94 -2.34 -13.65 2.40
N GLU A 95 -2.02 -13.25 1.17
CA GLU A 95 -1.77 -14.19 0.07
C GLU A 95 -0.60 -15.12 0.40
N ILE A 96 0.45 -14.58 1.03
CA ILE A 96 1.60 -15.36 1.50
C ILE A 96 1.16 -16.38 2.57
N THR A 97 0.37 -15.94 3.56
CA THR A 97 -0.16 -16.82 4.61
C THR A 97 -0.99 -17.95 4.03
N ASN A 98 -1.87 -17.63 3.06
CA ASN A 98 -2.71 -18.63 2.39
C ASN A 98 -1.89 -19.61 1.54
N ALA A 99 -0.83 -19.14 0.89
CA ALA A 99 0.05 -20.00 0.10
C ALA A 99 0.84 -20.98 0.99
N LEU A 100 1.39 -20.48 2.11
CA LEU A 100 2.06 -21.32 3.10
C LEU A 100 1.12 -22.37 3.68
N ALA A 101 -0.09 -21.98 4.10
CA ALA A 101 -1.07 -22.92 4.65
C ALA A 101 -1.39 -24.05 3.66
N ARG A 102 -1.61 -23.71 2.39
CA ARG A 102 -1.89 -24.70 1.35
C ARG A 102 -0.69 -25.56 0.99
N SER A 103 0.49 -24.95 0.83
CA SER A 103 1.70 -25.67 0.41
C SER A 103 2.18 -26.66 1.46
N MET A 104 2.07 -26.30 2.73
CA MET A 104 2.59 -27.09 3.85
C MET A 104 1.52 -27.90 4.59
N GLY A 105 0.24 -27.79 4.20
CA GLY A 105 -0.87 -28.52 4.85
C GLY A 105 -1.09 -28.12 6.31
N ILE A 106 -0.87 -26.86 6.67
CA ILE A 106 -0.97 -26.33 8.04
C ILE A 106 -2.11 -25.33 8.19
N THR A 107 -2.45 -24.99 9.44
CA THR A 107 -3.48 -23.96 9.72
C THR A 107 -3.01 -22.57 9.33
N LEU A 108 -3.97 -21.64 9.12
CA LEU A 108 -3.65 -20.25 8.78
C LEU A 108 -2.86 -19.55 9.90
N GLU A 109 -3.18 -19.85 11.16
CA GLU A 109 -2.47 -19.31 12.31
C GLU A 109 -1.00 -19.73 12.30
N ARG A 110 -0.75 -21.02 12.03
CA ARG A 110 0.63 -21.55 11.95
C ARG A 110 1.37 -20.98 10.76
N ALA A 111 0.70 -20.84 9.62
CA ALA A 111 1.27 -20.23 8.43
C ALA A 111 1.65 -18.75 8.65
N GLU A 112 0.81 -18.00 9.37
CA GLU A 112 1.09 -16.61 9.74
C GLU A 112 2.30 -16.48 10.67
N GLU A 113 2.41 -17.37 11.67
CA GLU A 113 3.60 -17.45 12.53
C GLU A 113 4.87 -17.74 11.71
N MET A 114 4.83 -18.75 10.85
CA MET A 114 5.96 -19.11 9.98
C MET A 114 6.37 -17.96 9.05
N LYS A 115 5.40 -17.29 8.43
CA LYS A 115 5.65 -16.11 7.60
C LYS A 115 6.42 -15.04 8.37
N ARG A 116 6.02 -14.73 9.60
CA ARG A 116 6.66 -13.71 10.44
C ARG A 116 8.05 -14.12 10.91
N GLN A 117 8.23 -15.39 11.25
CA GLN A 117 9.50 -15.91 11.77
C GLN A 117 10.56 -16.07 10.68
N VAL A 118 10.16 -16.63 9.55
CA VAL A 118 11.04 -16.98 8.44
C VAL A 118 11.21 -15.82 7.45
N GLY A 119 10.11 -15.30 6.90
CA GLY A 119 10.16 -14.27 5.85
C GLY A 119 10.94 -14.74 4.62
N LEU A 120 11.84 -13.89 4.14
CA LEU A 120 12.75 -14.12 3.02
C LEU A 120 14.13 -14.59 3.51
N SER A 121 14.15 -15.52 4.44
CA SER A 121 15.40 -16.03 5.02
C SER A 121 16.21 -16.86 4.03
N GLU A 122 17.52 -16.70 4.02
CA GLU A 122 18.45 -17.47 3.22
C GLU A 122 19.01 -18.72 3.95
N LYS A 123 18.60 -18.95 5.20
CA LYS A 123 19.07 -20.07 6.00
C LYS A 123 18.62 -21.41 5.39
N PRO A 124 19.52 -22.41 5.33
CA PRO A 124 19.22 -23.71 4.75
C PRO A 124 17.97 -24.40 5.33
N GLU A 125 17.79 -24.32 6.65
CA GLU A 125 16.67 -24.91 7.40
C GLU A 125 15.33 -24.18 7.16
N GLU A 126 15.36 -22.94 6.70
CA GLU A 126 14.20 -22.10 6.43
C GLU A 126 13.85 -22.02 4.92
N ARG A 127 14.66 -22.66 4.06
CA ARG A 127 14.59 -22.56 2.60
C ARG A 127 13.26 -22.99 2.00
N GLU A 128 12.65 -24.04 2.54
CA GLU A 128 11.36 -24.53 2.04
C GLU A 128 10.26 -23.46 2.24
N THR A 129 10.18 -22.88 3.43
CA THR A 129 9.22 -21.81 3.75
C THR A 129 9.52 -20.55 2.94
N ALA A 130 10.76 -20.11 2.89
CA ALA A 130 11.17 -18.95 2.11
C ALA A 130 10.90 -19.12 0.61
N GLY A 131 11.05 -20.35 0.10
CA GLY A 131 10.75 -20.72 -1.30
C GLY A 131 9.29 -20.58 -1.68
N VAL A 132 8.36 -20.67 -0.72
CA VAL A 132 6.93 -20.37 -0.95
C VAL A 132 6.66 -18.86 -0.90
N ILE A 133 7.38 -18.13 -0.06
CA ILE A 133 7.18 -16.68 0.16
C ILE A 133 7.75 -15.85 -1.00
N SER A 134 9.00 -16.15 -1.42
CA SER A 134 9.76 -15.32 -2.36
C SER A 134 9.02 -15.08 -3.68
N PRO A 135 8.44 -16.06 -4.38
CA PRO A 135 7.76 -15.81 -5.65
C PRO A 135 6.56 -14.85 -5.54
N ILE A 136 5.87 -14.85 -4.39
CA ILE A 136 4.72 -13.96 -4.16
C ILE A 136 5.22 -12.53 -3.93
N VAL A 137 6.29 -12.38 -3.16
CA VAL A 137 6.96 -11.09 -2.93
C VAL A 137 7.48 -10.55 -4.26
N ASP A 138 8.22 -11.34 -5.02
CA ASP A 138 8.80 -10.94 -6.31
C ASP A 138 7.73 -10.51 -7.31
N SER A 139 6.63 -11.27 -7.40
CA SER A 139 5.50 -10.90 -8.26
C SER A 139 4.87 -9.57 -7.83
N THR A 140 4.74 -9.33 -6.54
CA THR A 140 4.18 -8.07 -6.02
C THR A 140 5.12 -6.90 -6.28
N LEU A 141 6.43 -7.08 -6.07
CA LEU A 141 7.44 -6.06 -6.36
C LEU A 141 7.51 -5.72 -7.84
N ALA A 142 7.43 -6.73 -8.73
CA ALA A 142 7.39 -6.52 -10.18
C ALA A 142 6.17 -5.70 -10.64
N ASP A 143 5.00 -5.93 -10.03
CA ASP A 143 3.80 -5.14 -10.31
C ASP A 143 3.97 -3.67 -9.84
N ILE A 144 4.58 -3.47 -8.67
CA ILE A 144 4.90 -2.15 -8.13
C ILE A 144 5.89 -1.42 -9.04
N GLU A 145 6.99 -2.08 -9.41
CA GLU A 145 8.02 -1.54 -10.30
C GLU A 145 7.42 -1.11 -11.64
N ARG A 146 6.60 -1.96 -12.27
CA ARG A 146 5.91 -1.65 -13.52
C ARG A 146 5.02 -0.40 -13.38
N THR A 147 4.33 -0.26 -12.26
CA THR A 147 3.45 0.88 -11.99
C THR A 147 4.24 2.16 -11.83
N LEU A 148 5.35 2.13 -11.07
CA LEU A 148 6.24 3.28 -10.88
C LEU A 148 6.97 3.67 -12.18
N THR A 149 7.39 2.69 -12.97
CA THR A 149 8.01 2.91 -14.30
C THR A 149 7.03 3.60 -15.23
N ASN A 150 5.77 3.16 -15.28
CA ASN A 150 4.73 3.81 -16.09
C ASN A 150 4.46 5.25 -15.63
N TYR A 151 4.40 5.50 -14.34
CA TYR A 151 4.30 6.86 -13.80
C TYR A 151 5.49 7.71 -14.24
N ASN A 152 6.72 7.24 -14.00
CA ASN A 152 7.95 7.97 -14.31
C ASN A 152 8.10 8.29 -15.81
N ARG A 153 7.50 7.49 -16.70
CA ARG A 153 7.54 7.74 -18.15
C ARG A 153 6.75 8.98 -18.58
N THR A 154 5.67 9.29 -17.89
CA THR A 154 4.75 10.38 -18.25
C THR A 154 4.83 11.58 -17.31
N ALA A 155 5.39 11.40 -16.12
CA ALA A 155 5.46 12.44 -15.11
C ALA A 155 6.53 13.50 -15.42
N LYS A 156 6.22 14.77 -15.14
CA LYS A 156 7.18 15.88 -15.20
C LYS A 156 8.32 15.74 -14.19
N ARG A 157 8.00 15.24 -13.00
CA ARG A 157 8.96 14.93 -11.93
C ARG A 157 8.90 13.44 -11.62
N LYS A 158 10.06 12.81 -11.54
CA LYS A 158 10.19 11.37 -11.28
C LYS A 158 10.20 11.08 -9.80
N VAL A 159 9.87 9.84 -9.44
CA VAL A 159 9.99 9.35 -8.07
C VAL A 159 11.46 9.39 -7.64
N GLU A 160 11.72 10.05 -6.51
CA GLU A 160 13.05 10.24 -5.91
C GLU A 160 13.26 9.31 -4.71
N LYS A 161 12.16 8.89 -4.07
CA LYS A 161 12.19 8.13 -2.82
C LYS A 161 11.03 7.15 -2.76
N ILE A 162 11.30 5.98 -2.18
CA ILE A 162 10.27 4.96 -1.91
C ILE A 162 10.19 4.74 -0.40
N ILE A 163 8.98 4.71 0.13
CA ILE A 163 8.69 4.33 1.52
C ILE A 163 7.77 3.12 1.48
N ILE A 164 8.16 2.04 2.16
CA ILE A 164 7.32 0.86 2.32
C ILE A 164 6.75 0.88 3.74
N THR A 165 5.45 0.67 3.88
CA THR A 165 4.72 0.71 5.15
C THR A 165 3.61 -0.36 5.18
N GLY A 166 2.93 -0.51 6.30
CA GLY A 166 1.91 -1.54 6.50
C GLY A 166 2.48 -2.84 7.07
N GLY A 167 1.61 -3.79 7.36
CA GLY A 167 2.00 -5.07 7.96
C GLY A 167 2.96 -5.90 7.12
N GLY A 168 2.83 -5.82 5.79
CA GLY A 168 3.73 -6.50 4.85
C GLY A 168 5.16 -5.96 4.86
N ALA A 169 5.35 -4.68 5.22
CA ALA A 169 6.66 -4.06 5.34
C ALA A 169 7.52 -4.68 6.46
N SER A 170 6.87 -5.33 7.43
CA SER A 170 7.55 -6.03 8.54
C SER A 170 8.01 -7.45 8.17
N LEU A 171 7.84 -7.88 6.90
CA LEU A 171 8.33 -9.19 6.47
C LEU A 171 9.85 -9.24 6.59
N LYS A 172 10.33 -10.22 7.35
CA LYS A 172 11.76 -10.40 7.59
C LYS A 172 12.52 -10.58 6.29
N GLY A 173 13.62 -9.86 6.10
CA GLY A 173 14.46 -9.89 4.90
C GLY A 173 13.93 -9.05 3.74
N LEU A 174 12.73 -8.41 3.84
CA LEU A 174 12.17 -7.62 2.75
C LEU A 174 13.07 -6.43 2.38
N VAL A 175 13.61 -5.73 3.36
CA VAL A 175 14.46 -4.55 3.12
C VAL A 175 15.70 -4.93 2.33
N ASP A 176 16.39 -6.00 2.73
CA ASP A 176 17.59 -6.50 2.05
C ASP A 176 17.28 -7.02 0.64
N HIS A 177 16.04 -7.55 0.45
CA HIS A 177 15.59 -8.10 -0.83
C HIS A 177 15.26 -7.00 -1.87
N VAL A 178 14.88 -5.79 -1.44
CA VAL A 178 14.52 -4.67 -2.31
C VAL A 178 15.64 -3.62 -2.45
N ALA A 179 16.72 -3.73 -1.68
CA ALA A 179 17.86 -2.81 -1.71
C ALA A 179 18.80 -3.10 -2.88
#